data_2dceecbcaf6e7d42fb73446a54d220d0
#
_entry.id   2dceecbcaf6e7d42fb73446a54d220d0
#
_cell.length_a   1.000
_cell.length_b   1.000
_cell.length_c   1.000
_cell.angle_alpha   90.00
_cell.angle_beta   90.00
_cell.angle_gamma   90.00
#
_symmetry.space_group_name_H-M   'P 1'
#
loop_
_entity.id
_entity.type
_entity.pdbx_description
1 polymer ?
#
loop_
_entity_poly.entity_id
_entity_poly.type
_entity_poly.pdbx_seq_one_letter_code
_entity_poly.pdbx_strand_id
1 'polypeptide(L)' 'MVSRKDFLSVIRGMIQTGEWPPGHRLPSTARLADTYDVSESLVNQAMATLIDSGEIVTIPGGARYVPPLPGDESNKGA' A
#
# COMPACT_ATOMS: atom_id res chain seq x y z
N MET A 1 -7.13 -18.41 -6.67
CA MET A 1 -6.44 -17.34 -7.41
C MET A 1 -7.04 -15.99 -7.07
N VAL A 2 -6.21 -15.00 -6.86
CA VAL A 2 -6.65 -13.68 -6.39
C VAL A 2 -6.71 -12.71 -7.57
N SER A 3 -7.86 -12.07 -7.76
CA SER A 3 -8.00 -11.05 -8.79
C SER A 3 -7.44 -9.73 -8.28
N ARG A 4 -7.28 -8.76 -9.21
CA ARG A 4 -6.82 -7.44 -8.82
C ARG A 4 -7.73 -6.82 -7.76
N LYS A 5 -9.02 -6.98 -7.94
CA LYS A 5 -9.99 -6.42 -7.00
C LYS A 5 -9.84 -7.06 -5.62
N ASP A 6 -9.67 -8.37 -5.58
CA ASP A 6 -9.48 -9.07 -4.32
C ASP A 6 -8.17 -8.67 -3.66
N PHE A 7 -7.12 -8.54 -4.45
CA PHE A 7 -5.83 -8.10 -3.93
C PHE A 7 -5.93 -6.71 -3.34
N LEU A 8 -6.62 -5.80 -4.02
CA LEU A 8 -6.84 -4.46 -3.50
C LEU A 8 -7.56 -4.49 -2.16
N SER A 9 -8.60 -5.32 -2.05
CA SER A 9 -9.36 -5.43 -0.81
C SER A 9 -8.47 -5.94 0.33
N VAL A 10 -7.61 -6.90 0.06
CA VAL A 10 -6.70 -7.43 1.07
C VAL A 10 -5.76 -6.33 1.57
N ILE A 11 -5.16 -5.60 0.65
CA ILE A 11 -4.21 -4.55 1.02
C ILE A 11 -4.92 -3.44 1.79
N ARG A 12 -6.09 -3.01 1.34
CA ARG A 12 -6.85 -2.01 2.05
C ARG A 12 -7.22 -2.47 3.45
N GLY A 13 -7.57 -3.74 3.58
CA GLY A 13 -7.89 -4.31 4.88
C GLY A 13 -6.72 -4.24 5.84
N MET A 14 -5.53 -4.51 5.35
CA MET A 14 -4.34 -4.45 6.20
C MET A 14 -4.08 -3.04 6.72
N ILE A 15 -4.33 -2.05 5.87
CA ILE A 15 -4.15 -0.66 6.27
C ILE A 15 -5.23 -0.26 7.27
N GLN A 16 -6.48 -0.65 7.00
CA GLN A 16 -7.61 -0.24 7.83
C GLN A 16 -7.59 -0.88 9.21
N THR A 17 -7.14 -2.13 9.28
CA THR A 17 -7.10 -2.84 10.56
C THR A 17 -5.88 -2.49 11.39
N GLY A 18 -4.93 -1.76 10.79
CA GLY A 18 -3.72 -1.40 11.50
C GLY A 18 -2.63 -2.45 11.42
N GLU A 19 -2.84 -3.51 10.68
CA GLU A 19 -1.79 -4.51 10.47
C GLU A 19 -0.59 -3.87 9.78
N TRP A 20 -0.86 -2.94 8.89
CA TRP A 20 0.15 -2.05 8.33
C TRP A 20 -0.13 -0.65 8.88
N PRO A 21 0.49 -0.28 9.99
CA PRO A 21 0.20 1.00 10.63
C PRO A 21 0.78 2.18 9.84
N PRO A 22 0.36 3.40 10.17
CA PRO A 22 0.91 4.59 9.51
C PRO A 22 2.43 4.59 9.57
N GLY A 23 3.06 4.89 8.43
CA GLY A 23 4.51 4.88 8.34
C GLY A 23 5.13 3.52 8.03
N HIS A 24 4.31 2.49 7.99
CA HIS A 24 4.81 1.14 7.71
C HIS A 24 5.25 1.03 6.25
N ARG A 25 6.43 0.45 6.05
CA ARG A 25 6.96 0.24 4.71
C ARG A 25 6.39 -1.05 4.14
N LEU A 26 5.87 -0.96 2.92
CA LEU A 26 5.30 -2.13 2.27
C LEU A 26 6.37 -3.04 1.72
N PRO A 27 6.09 -4.35 1.62
CA PRO A 27 7.00 -5.28 0.96
C PRO A 27 7.18 -4.91 -0.51
N SER A 28 8.24 -5.42 -1.11
CA SER A 28 8.50 -5.17 -2.52
C SER A 28 7.44 -5.82 -3.40
N THR A 29 7.37 -5.37 -4.65
CA THR A 29 6.45 -5.95 -5.63
C THR A 29 6.64 -7.46 -5.75
N ALA A 30 7.90 -7.90 -5.85
CA ALA A 30 8.18 -9.32 -6.00
C ALA A 30 7.73 -10.10 -4.79
N ARG A 31 7.93 -9.54 -3.60
CA ARG A 31 7.54 -10.21 -2.37
C ARG A 31 6.03 -10.32 -2.24
N LEU A 32 5.33 -9.25 -2.59
CA LEU A 32 3.87 -9.27 -2.57
C LEU A 32 3.32 -10.27 -3.57
N ALA A 33 3.91 -10.30 -4.76
CA ALA A 33 3.49 -11.25 -5.79
C ALA A 33 3.64 -12.68 -5.29
N ASP A 34 4.76 -12.97 -4.64
CA ASP A 34 5.03 -14.30 -4.13
C ASP A 34 4.10 -14.65 -2.97
N THR A 35 3.92 -13.72 -2.05
CA THR A 35 3.11 -13.94 -0.86
C THR A 35 1.65 -14.24 -1.20
N TYR A 36 1.11 -13.52 -2.17
CA TYR A 36 -0.31 -13.66 -2.53
C TYR A 36 -0.53 -14.46 -3.80
N ASP A 37 0.53 -15.03 -4.36
CA ASP A 37 0.45 -15.88 -5.54
C ASP A 37 -0.25 -15.15 -6.70
N VAL A 38 0.23 -13.95 -6.98
CA VAL A 38 -0.26 -13.13 -8.08
C VAL A 38 0.93 -12.65 -8.90
N SER A 39 0.66 -12.12 -10.09
CA SER A 39 1.73 -11.61 -10.94
C SER A 39 2.24 -10.27 -10.41
N GLU A 40 3.49 -9.93 -10.73
CA GLU A 40 4.02 -8.62 -10.37
C GLU A 40 3.27 -7.52 -11.10
N SER A 41 2.80 -7.80 -12.30
CA SER A 41 2.01 -6.83 -13.04
C SER A 41 0.73 -6.47 -12.29
N LEU A 42 0.08 -7.48 -11.72
CA LEU A 42 -1.13 -7.25 -10.94
C LEU A 42 -0.82 -6.42 -9.69
N VAL A 43 0.30 -6.74 -9.03
CA VAL A 43 0.72 -5.97 -7.85
C VAL A 43 0.95 -4.51 -8.24
N ASN A 44 1.67 -4.27 -9.34
CA ASN A 44 1.95 -2.91 -9.77
C ASN A 44 0.68 -2.14 -10.10
N GLN A 45 -0.28 -2.78 -10.74
CA GLN A 45 -1.55 -2.14 -11.05
C GLN A 45 -2.32 -1.78 -9.79
N ALA A 46 -2.35 -2.69 -8.84
CA ALA A 46 -3.04 -2.44 -7.59
C ALA A 46 -2.36 -1.32 -6.80
N MET A 47 -1.04 -1.34 -6.76
CA MET A 47 -0.31 -0.29 -6.05
C MET A 47 -0.53 1.06 -6.70
N ALA A 48 -0.56 1.12 -8.03
CA ALA A 48 -0.83 2.37 -8.73
C ALA A 48 -2.20 2.93 -8.34
N THR A 49 -3.19 2.06 -8.23
CA THR A 49 -4.52 2.48 -7.81
C THR A 49 -4.51 3.04 -6.39
N LEU A 50 -3.81 2.37 -5.49
CA LEU A 50 -3.74 2.81 -4.10
C LEU A 50 -2.96 4.10 -3.94
N ILE A 51 -1.91 4.28 -4.73
CA ILE A 51 -1.13 5.52 -4.71
C ILE A 51 -1.99 6.66 -5.25
N ASP A 52 -2.72 6.41 -6.32
CA ASP A 52 -3.57 7.42 -6.93
C ASP A 52 -4.66 7.87 -5.97
N SER A 53 -5.18 6.98 -5.16
CA SER A 53 -6.23 7.31 -4.19
C SER A 53 -5.68 7.90 -2.90
N GLY A 54 -4.37 7.91 -2.73
CA GLY A 54 -3.76 8.45 -1.53
C GLY A 54 -3.64 7.47 -0.37
N GLU A 55 -4.01 6.22 -0.59
CA GLU A 55 -3.96 5.22 0.48
C GLU A 55 -2.55 4.71 0.72
N ILE A 56 -1.67 4.85 -0.26
CA ILE A 56 -0.26 4.49 -0.16
C ILE A 56 0.53 5.61 -0.81
N VAL A 57 1.71 5.89 -0.28
CA VAL A 57 2.60 6.89 -0.86
C VAL A 57 3.90 6.22 -1.27
N THR A 58 4.58 6.85 -2.22
CA THR A 58 5.85 6.35 -2.71
C THR A 58 6.87 7.48 -2.65
N ILE A 59 8.12 7.10 -2.41
CA ILE A 59 9.21 8.06 -2.36
C ILE A 59 10.15 7.82 -3.55
N PRO A 60 10.99 8.80 -3.87
CA PRO A 60 12.02 8.60 -4.90
C PRO A 60 12.83 7.37 -4.53
N GLY A 61 13.05 6.51 -5.51
CA GLY A 61 13.71 5.24 -5.27
C GLY A 61 12.75 4.07 -5.24
N GLY A 62 11.45 4.33 -5.19
CA GLY A 62 10.45 3.31 -5.39
C GLY A 62 9.88 2.67 -4.14
N ALA A 63 10.35 3.04 -2.95
CA ALA A 63 9.79 2.49 -1.73
C ALA A 63 8.37 3.00 -1.53
N ARG A 64 7.51 2.13 -1.02
CA ARG A 64 6.12 2.48 -0.76
C ARG A 64 5.84 2.29 0.71
N TYR A 65 4.97 3.12 1.26
CA TYR A 65 4.62 3.00 2.67
C TYR A 65 3.26 3.61 2.94
N VAL A 66 2.70 3.24 4.10
CA VAL A 66 1.41 3.75 4.54
C VAL A 66 1.59 5.20 4.98
N PRO A 67 0.79 6.14 4.47
CA PRO A 67 0.95 7.53 4.86
C PRO A 67 0.55 7.73 6.31
N PRO A 68 1.05 8.79 6.95
CA PRO A 68 0.65 9.09 8.32
C PRO A 68 -0.82 9.47 8.37
N LEU A 69 -1.42 9.30 9.56
CA LEU A 69 -2.81 9.65 9.75
C LEU A 69 -3.01 11.15 9.53
N PRO A 70 -4.19 11.56 9.03
CA PRO A 70 -4.44 12.97 8.78
C PRO A 70 -4.22 13.85 10.00
N GLY A 71 -4.51 13.35 11.18
CA GLY A 71 -4.31 14.12 12.40
C GLY A 71 -2.85 14.46 12.64
N ASP A 72 -1.95 13.58 12.24
CA ASP A 72 -0.54 13.80 12.41
C ASP A 72 -0.04 14.93 11.53
N GLU A 73 -0.62 15.04 10.36
CA GLU A 73 -0.21 16.06 9.43
C GLU A 73 -0.47 17.45 9.93
N SER A 74 -1.58 17.63 10.59
CA SER A 74 -1.93 18.94 11.07
C SER A 74 -0.91 19.43 12.08
N ASN A 75 -0.28 18.53 12.79
CA ASN A 75 0.74 18.90 13.74
C ASN A 75 1.97 19.46 13.06
N LYS A 76 2.30 18.91 11.93
CA LYS A 76 3.49 19.35 11.24
C LYS A 76 3.32 20.71 10.62
N GLY A 77 2.11 21.05 10.30
CA GLY A 77 1.85 22.34 9.73
C GLY A 77 2.09 23.45 10.71
N ALA A 78 2.08 23.12 11.94
CA ALA A 78 2.29 24.12 12.97
C ALA A 78 3.71 24.66 12.94
#